data_bd747800e422f1e006903852fa72e174
#
_entry.id   bd747800e422f1e006903852fa72e174
#
_cell.length_a   1.000
_cell.length_b   1.000
_cell.length_c   1.000
_cell.angle_alpha   90.00
_cell.angle_beta   90.00
_cell.angle_gamma   90.00
#
_symmetry.space_group_name_H-M   'P 1'
#
loop_
_entity.id
_entity.type
_entity.pdbx_description
1 polymer ?
#
loop_
_entity_poly.entity_id
_entity_poly.type
_entity_poly.pdbx_seq_one_letter_code
_entity_poly.pdbx_strand_id
1 'polypeptide(L)'
;EINENIRGNSIFLIQSVSSPANDNLMELLLCIDALKRSSAKNITAVIPYFGYARQDRKVVPRTSISAKLVSNLITKAGADRVVTIDLHAGQIQGFFDIPVDNLFATPIFARHIKKRIKSKNIICVSPDVGGVARTRGLSKFLNSGLAIIDKRRPSPGKSEVMNVIGNVKDKCCIMVDDIIDSGGTIVNAAKVLKEKGELVKSFIVE
;
A
#
# COMPACT_ATOMS: atom_id res chain seq x y z
N GLU A 1 22.90 -18.27 5.00
CA GLU A 1 24.16 -18.45 4.25
C GLU A 1 23.92 -18.21 2.75
N ILE A 2 24.87 -17.52 2.06
CA ILE A 2 24.84 -17.34 0.61
C ILE A 2 25.72 -18.42 0.00
N ASN A 3 25.12 -19.31 -0.78
CA ASN A 3 25.80 -20.50 -1.30
C ASN A 3 26.60 -20.23 -2.59
N GLU A 4 26.35 -19.12 -3.27
CA GLU A 4 26.97 -18.78 -4.54
C GLU A 4 27.97 -17.62 -4.39
N ASN A 5 28.95 -17.57 -5.28
CA ASN A 5 29.88 -16.45 -5.34
C ASN A 5 29.20 -15.25 -6.01
N ILE A 6 28.91 -14.23 -5.23
CA ILE A 6 28.21 -13.00 -5.66
C ILE A 6 29.14 -11.78 -5.76
N ARG A 7 30.45 -11.96 -5.55
CA ARG A 7 31.42 -10.86 -5.59
C ARG A 7 31.35 -10.08 -6.91
N GLY A 8 31.16 -8.78 -6.80
CA GLY A 8 31.06 -7.88 -7.95
C GLY A 8 29.74 -7.91 -8.72
N ASN A 9 28.77 -8.71 -8.31
CA ASN A 9 27.46 -8.82 -8.94
C ASN A 9 26.48 -7.77 -8.39
N SER A 10 25.53 -7.37 -9.23
CA SER A 10 24.36 -6.61 -8.81
C SER A 10 23.26 -7.57 -8.36
N ILE A 11 22.79 -7.40 -7.14
CA ILE A 11 21.85 -8.33 -6.48
C ILE A 11 20.50 -7.67 -6.31
N PHE A 12 19.43 -8.41 -6.64
CA PHE A 12 18.06 -8.08 -6.28
C PHE A 12 17.62 -9.03 -5.16
N LEU A 13 17.48 -8.47 -3.95
CA LEU A 13 16.99 -9.22 -2.79
C LEU A 13 15.49 -8.95 -2.63
N ILE A 14 14.68 -10.00 -2.79
CA ILE A 14 13.21 -9.90 -2.72
C ILE A 14 12.76 -10.43 -1.37
N GLN A 15 12.20 -9.53 -0.53
CA GLN A 15 11.66 -9.86 0.78
C GLN A 15 10.51 -8.93 1.13
N SER A 16 9.31 -9.46 1.32
CA SER A 16 8.18 -8.70 1.85
C SER A 16 8.32 -8.51 3.37
N VAL A 17 7.91 -7.35 3.88
CA VAL A 17 7.85 -7.07 5.33
C VAL A 17 6.40 -7.15 5.82
N SER A 18 5.66 -8.13 5.31
CA SER A 18 4.32 -8.49 5.78
C SER A 18 4.39 -9.25 7.13
N SER A 19 3.26 -9.65 7.68
CA SER A 19 3.24 -10.42 8.93
C SER A 19 3.87 -11.82 8.75
N PRO A 20 4.77 -12.24 9.66
CA PRO A 20 5.27 -11.58 10.88
C PRO A 20 6.34 -10.51 10.57
N ALA A 21 5.94 -9.24 10.68
CA ALA A 21 6.73 -8.11 10.14
C ALA A 21 8.12 -7.95 10.78
N ASN A 22 8.25 -8.23 12.08
CA ASN A 22 9.55 -8.13 12.78
C ASN A 22 10.55 -9.17 12.26
N ASP A 23 10.09 -10.41 12.07
CA ASP A 23 10.94 -11.52 11.64
C ASP A 23 11.37 -11.28 10.18
N ASN A 24 10.42 -10.93 9.31
CA ASN A 24 10.68 -10.64 7.90
C ASN A 24 11.60 -9.41 7.72
N LEU A 25 11.45 -8.37 8.54
CA LEU A 25 12.35 -7.23 8.52
C LEU A 25 13.76 -7.63 8.96
N MET A 26 13.89 -8.39 10.05
CA MET A 26 15.19 -8.84 10.52
C MET A 26 15.88 -9.74 9.50
N GLU A 27 15.14 -10.65 8.87
CA GLU A 27 15.67 -11.49 7.79
C GLU A 27 16.17 -10.65 6.62
N LEU A 28 15.41 -9.64 6.18
CA LEU A 28 15.83 -8.69 5.16
C LEU A 28 17.16 -8.01 5.52
N LEU A 29 17.27 -7.49 6.75
CA LEU A 29 18.47 -6.78 7.21
C LEU A 29 19.70 -7.70 7.26
N LEU A 30 19.53 -8.92 7.79
CA LEU A 30 20.61 -9.92 7.86
C LEU A 30 21.06 -10.36 6.46
N CYS A 31 20.12 -10.52 5.52
CA CYS A 31 20.46 -10.84 4.13
C CYS A 31 21.23 -9.70 3.46
N ILE A 32 20.82 -8.44 3.65
CA ILE A 32 21.54 -7.27 3.11
C ILE A 32 22.97 -7.21 3.67
N ASP A 33 23.14 -7.38 4.98
CA ASP A 33 24.48 -7.38 5.61
C ASP A 33 25.37 -8.52 5.06
N ALA A 34 24.81 -9.73 4.91
CA ALA A 34 25.53 -10.86 4.34
C ALA A 34 25.97 -10.60 2.88
N LEU A 35 25.09 -10.02 2.06
CA LEU A 35 25.41 -9.64 0.67
C LEU A 35 26.51 -8.58 0.62
N LYS A 36 26.45 -7.58 1.50
CA LYS A 36 27.46 -6.53 1.62
C LYS A 36 28.83 -7.11 1.99
N ARG A 37 28.87 -7.99 2.99
CA ARG A 37 30.10 -8.69 3.43
C ARG A 37 30.66 -9.64 2.37
N SER A 38 29.79 -10.17 1.51
CA SER A 38 30.19 -11.01 0.36
C SER A 38 30.64 -10.20 -0.85
N SER A 39 30.83 -8.87 -0.71
CA SER A 39 31.31 -7.96 -1.75
C SER A 39 30.38 -7.86 -2.97
N ALA A 40 29.06 -7.91 -2.78
CA ALA A 40 28.11 -7.53 -3.82
C ALA A 40 28.43 -6.10 -4.31
N LYS A 41 28.31 -5.86 -5.62
CA LYS A 41 28.57 -4.54 -6.21
C LYS A 41 27.43 -3.56 -5.87
N ASN A 42 26.19 -3.99 -6.04
CA ASN A 42 25.00 -3.23 -5.71
C ASN A 42 23.95 -4.16 -5.13
N ILE A 43 23.21 -3.69 -4.13
CA ILE A 43 22.10 -4.40 -3.48
C ILE A 43 20.84 -3.60 -3.65
N THR A 44 19.90 -4.11 -4.46
CA THR A 44 18.54 -3.57 -4.59
C THR A 44 17.60 -4.38 -3.72
N ALA A 45 17.09 -3.78 -2.65
CA ALA A 45 16.08 -4.39 -1.81
C ALA A 45 14.70 -4.23 -2.47
N VAL A 46 14.12 -5.33 -2.94
CA VAL A 46 12.76 -5.38 -3.51
C VAL A 46 11.82 -5.79 -2.40
N ILE A 47 11.03 -4.84 -1.91
CA ILE A 47 10.15 -4.96 -0.76
C ILE A 47 8.71 -4.77 -1.24
N PRO A 48 8.02 -5.82 -1.73
CA PRO A 48 6.67 -5.68 -2.28
C PRO A 48 5.70 -5.04 -1.30
N TYR A 49 5.73 -5.46 -0.03
CA TYR A 49 5.02 -4.80 1.06
C TYR A 49 6.01 -4.17 2.04
N PHE A 50 5.94 -2.84 2.17
CA PHE A 50 6.78 -2.08 3.10
C PHE A 50 6.08 -2.01 4.46
N GLY A 51 6.48 -2.87 5.38
CA GLY A 51 5.95 -2.90 6.74
C GLY A 51 6.21 -1.60 7.51
N TYR A 52 5.38 -1.31 8.52
CA TYR A 52 5.41 -0.08 9.34
C TYR A 52 5.07 1.21 8.57
N ALA A 53 4.71 1.16 7.29
CA ALA A 53 4.40 2.31 6.45
C ALA A 53 3.27 3.21 6.98
N ARG A 54 2.32 2.64 7.75
CA ARG A 54 1.19 3.40 8.35
C ARG A 54 1.62 4.40 9.43
N GLN A 55 2.85 4.26 9.97
CA GLN A 55 3.43 5.20 10.94
C GLN A 55 4.46 6.12 10.26
N ASP A 56 3.99 6.89 9.28
CA ASP A 56 4.76 7.86 8.50
C ASP A 56 4.86 9.25 9.14
N ARG A 57 4.11 9.48 10.21
CA ARG A 57 4.04 10.74 10.96
C ARG A 57 3.62 10.51 12.41
N LYS A 58 3.88 11.48 13.26
CA LYS A 58 3.34 11.49 14.62
C LYS A 58 1.89 11.94 14.62
N VAL A 59 0.97 11.03 14.92
CA VAL A 59 -0.47 11.34 15.08
C VAL A 59 -0.75 11.86 16.50
N VAL A 60 0.00 11.33 17.48
CA VAL A 60 -0.07 11.74 18.89
C VAL A 60 1.33 12.03 19.42
N PRO A 61 1.47 12.86 20.47
CA PRO A 61 2.78 13.14 21.09
C PRO A 61 3.47 11.86 21.57
N ARG A 62 4.80 11.86 21.57
CA ARG A 62 5.67 10.79 22.11
C ARG A 62 5.55 9.43 21.38
N THR A 63 5.16 9.45 20.12
CA THR A 63 5.17 8.26 19.24
C THR A 63 6.35 8.27 18.29
N SER A 64 6.72 7.08 17.81
CA SER A 64 7.74 6.92 16.77
C SER A 64 7.22 7.35 15.39
N ILE A 65 8.13 7.57 14.45
CA ILE A 65 7.87 7.54 13.01
C ILE A 65 8.52 6.25 12.50
N SER A 66 7.79 5.14 12.64
CA SER A 66 8.37 3.81 12.43
C SER A 66 8.79 3.59 10.98
N ALA A 67 8.08 4.18 10.01
CA ALA A 67 8.49 4.15 8.61
C ALA A 67 9.89 4.76 8.39
N LYS A 68 10.22 5.88 9.07
CA LYS A 68 11.57 6.48 8.99
C LYS A 68 12.62 5.59 9.65
N LEU A 69 12.30 5.00 10.80
CA LEU A 69 13.21 4.08 11.48
C LEU A 69 13.57 2.89 10.59
N VAL A 70 12.57 2.24 9.99
CA VAL A 70 12.76 1.09 9.10
C VAL A 70 13.57 1.49 7.86
N SER A 71 13.28 2.66 7.26
CA SER A 71 14.06 3.19 6.12
C SER A 71 15.54 3.37 6.48
N ASN A 72 15.82 3.90 7.68
CA ASN A 72 17.18 4.06 8.16
C ASN A 72 17.89 2.70 8.37
N LEU A 73 17.20 1.71 8.95
CA LEU A 73 17.75 0.38 9.17
C LEU A 73 18.15 -0.30 7.84
N ILE A 74 17.26 -0.26 6.84
CA ILE A 74 17.52 -0.82 5.51
C ILE A 74 18.74 -0.14 4.84
N THR A 75 18.77 1.19 4.89
CA THR A 75 19.92 1.96 4.33
C THR A 75 21.21 1.63 5.05
N LYS A 76 21.19 1.58 6.39
CA LYS A 76 22.38 1.28 7.20
C LYS A 76 22.84 -0.17 7.09
N ALA A 77 21.96 -1.11 6.86
CA ALA A 77 22.32 -2.51 6.58
C ALA A 77 23.14 -2.63 5.27
N GLY A 78 22.98 -1.69 4.34
CA GLY A 78 23.82 -1.62 3.14
C GLY A 78 23.07 -1.76 1.82
N ALA A 79 21.75 -1.57 1.80
CA ALA A 79 21.01 -1.45 0.54
C ALA A 79 21.43 -0.18 -0.22
N ASP A 80 21.61 -0.31 -1.53
CA ASP A 80 21.96 0.81 -2.43
C ASP A 80 20.73 1.39 -3.12
N ARG A 81 19.62 0.65 -3.18
CA ARG A 81 18.33 1.02 -3.78
C ARG A 81 17.21 0.24 -3.14
N VAL A 82 16.02 0.83 -3.10
CA VAL A 82 14.78 0.16 -2.71
C VAL A 82 13.78 0.17 -3.87
N VAL A 83 13.12 -0.95 -4.11
CA VAL A 83 11.94 -1.06 -4.99
C VAL A 83 10.78 -1.54 -4.13
N THR A 84 9.66 -0.87 -4.19
CA THR A 84 8.46 -1.22 -3.41
C THR A 84 7.19 -0.99 -4.25
N ILE A 85 6.04 -1.43 -3.74
CA ILE A 85 4.76 -1.30 -4.44
C ILE A 85 3.77 -0.57 -3.53
N ASP A 86 3.10 0.45 -4.08
CA ASP A 86 2.00 1.19 -3.45
C ASP A 86 2.25 1.60 -1.99
N LEU A 87 3.33 2.33 -1.74
CA LEU A 87 3.59 2.90 -0.41
C LEU A 87 2.34 3.58 0.15
N HIS A 88 2.07 3.32 1.43
CA HIS A 88 0.95 3.93 2.16
C HIS A 88 0.88 5.44 2.00
N ALA A 89 2.04 6.08 2.02
CA ALA A 89 2.18 7.51 1.80
C ALA A 89 3.41 7.80 0.92
N GLY A 90 3.24 8.58 -0.14
CA GLY A 90 4.29 8.86 -1.12
C GLY A 90 5.53 9.54 -0.53
N GLN A 91 5.36 10.32 0.56
CA GLN A 91 6.46 10.97 1.26
C GLN A 91 7.46 10.00 1.94
N ILE A 92 7.09 8.72 2.14
CA ILE A 92 8.00 7.71 2.70
C ILE A 92 9.25 7.54 1.80
N GLN A 93 9.14 7.79 0.50
CA GLN A 93 10.29 7.82 -0.40
C GLN A 93 11.37 8.79 0.07
N GLY A 94 10.97 9.94 0.62
CA GLY A 94 11.89 10.93 1.21
C GLY A 94 12.49 10.54 2.56
N PHE A 95 12.13 9.40 3.14
CA PHE A 95 12.73 8.88 4.36
C PHE A 95 14.02 8.12 4.12
N PHE A 96 14.26 7.71 2.89
CA PHE A 96 15.48 7.05 2.47
C PHE A 96 16.51 8.06 1.96
N ASP A 97 17.80 7.81 2.28
CA ASP A 97 18.93 8.55 1.71
C ASP A 97 19.50 7.85 0.46
N ILE A 98 18.80 6.82 -0.03
CA ILE A 98 19.09 6.05 -1.24
C ILE A 98 17.89 6.11 -2.20
N PRO A 99 18.08 5.85 -3.51
CA PRO A 99 17.00 5.84 -4.47
C PRO A 99 15.88 4.86 -4.11
N VAL A 100 14.63 5.30 -4.30
CA VAL A 100 13.42 4.49 -4.08
C VAL A 100 12.54 4.51 -5.31
N ASP A 101 12.23 3.34 -5.84
CA ASP A 101 11.23 3.16 -6.89
C ASP A 101 9.94 2.67 -6.26
N ASN A 102 8.96 3.56 -6.13
CA ASN A 102 7.61 3.19 -5.71
C ASN A 102 6.76 2.85 -6.93
N LEU A 103 6.59 1.56 -7.20
CA LEU A 103 5.76 1.06 -8.29
C LEU A 103 4.28 1.11 -7.90
N PHE A 104 3.40 1.11 -8.91
CA PHE A 104 1.95 1.13 -8.70
C PHE A 104 1.30 -0.11 -9.31
N ALA A 105 0.50 -0.83 -8.54
CA ALA A 105 -0.28 -1.97 -9.01
C ALA A 105 -1.55 -1.54 -9.79
N THR A 106 -1.90 -0.26 -9.77
CA THR A 106 -3.07 0.30 -10.47
C THR A 106 -3.22 -0.17 -11.93
N PRO A 107 -2.18 -0.21 -12.79
CA PRO A 107 -2.31 -0.73 -14.17
C PRO A 107 -2.68 -2.21 -14.22
N ILE A 108 -2.17 -3.01 -13.29
CA ILE A 108 -2.45 -4.45 -13.16
C ILE A 108 -3.91 -4.66 -12.78
N PHE A 109 -4.39 -3.93 -11.75
CA PHE A 109 -5.78 -3.95 -11.35
C PHE A 109 -6.72 -3.50 -12.46
N ALA A 110 -6.42 -2.41 -13.13
CA ALA A 110 -7.23 -1.91 -14.23
C ALA A 110 -7.41 -2.95 -15.33
N ARG A 111 -6.33 -3.66 -15.69
CA ARG A 111 -6.35 -4.76 -16.68
C ARG A 111 -7.22 -5.92 -16.18
N HIS A 112 -7.04 -6.33 -14.92
CA HIS A 112 -7.80 -7.42 -14.31
C HIS A 112 -9.30 -7.10 -14.23
N ILE A 113 -9.64 -5.88 -13.78
CA ILE A 113 -11.02 -5.38 -13.67
C ILE A 113 -11.69 -5.38 -15.05
N LYS A 114 -11.04 -4.80 -16.07
CA LYS A 114 -11.57 -4.77 -17.45
C LYS A 114 -11.84 -6.18 -18.01
N LYS A 115 -11.00 -7.16 -17.64
CA LYS A 115 -11.17 -8.55 -18.08
C LYS A 115 -12.33 -9.24 -17.37
N ARG A 116 -12.54 -8.98 -16.07
CA ARG A 116 -13.50 -9.69 -15.21
C ARG A 116 -14.85 -9.01 -15.09
N ILE A 117 -14.91 -7.69 -15.18
CA ILE A 117 -16.14 -6.92 -14.97
C ILE A 117 -16.62 -6.42 -16.31
N LYS A 118 -17.69 -7.04 -16.80
CA LYS A 118 -18.33 -6.67 -18.08
C LYS A 118 -19.30 -5.49 -17.96
N SER A 119 -19.56 -4.99 -16.74
CA SER A 119 -20.43 -3.84 -16.53
C SER A 119 -19.84 -2.59 -17.16
N LYS A 120 -20.64 -1.87 -17.95
CA LYS A 120 -20.28 -0.56 -18.48
C LYS A 120 -20.50 0.58 -17.48
N ASN A 121 -21.23 0.31 -16.39
CA ASN A 121 -21.58 1.29 -15.38
C ASN A 121 -20.75 1.11 -14.10
N ILE A 122 -19.44 1.36 -14.21
CA ILE A 122 -18.49 1.22 -13.11
C ILE A 122 -18.27 2.58 -12.44
N ILE A 123 -18.11 2.58 -11.12
CA ILE A 123 -17.59 3.71 -10.35
C ILE A 123 -16.51 3.24 -9.39
N CYS A 124 -15.40 3.98 -9.32
CA CYS A 124 -14.37 3.74 -8.32
C CYS A 124 -14.74 4.46 -7.02
N VAL A 125 -14.67 3.75 -5.90
CA VAL A 125 -15.04 4.28 -4.59
C VAL A 125 -13.84 4.21 -3.66
N SER A 126 -13.45 5.36 -3.12
CA SER A 126 -12.45 5.42 -2.05
C SER A 126 -13.10 5.03 -0.73
N PRO A 127 -12.56 4.02 0.00
CA PRO A 127 -13.13 3.59 1.27
C PRO A 127 -12.96 4.61 2.40
N ASP A 128 -12.08 5.60 2.20
CA ASP A 128 -11.87 6.75 3.07
C ASP A 128 -11.25 7.94 2.31
N VAL A 129 -11.02 9.04 3.02
CA VAL A 129 -10.44 10.27 2.42
C VAL A 129 -8.96 10.06 2.05
N GLY A 130 -8.23 9.21 2.77
CA GLY A 130 -6.79 8.94 2.53
C GLY A 130 -6.54 8.24 1.19
N GLY A 131 -7.43 7.32 0.78
CA GLY A 131 -7.32 6.55 -0.45
C GLY A 131 -7.74 7.28 -1.74
N VAL A 132 -8.20 8.54 -1.67
CA VAL A 132 -8.77 9.26 -2.82
C VAL A 132 -7.79 9.39 -3.99
N ALA A 133 -6.51 9.65 -3.73
CA ALA A 133 -5.51 9.81 -4.79
C ALA A 133 -5.31 8.49 -5.57
N ARG A 134 -5.22 7.36 -4.86
CA ARG A 134 -5.11 6.00 -5.43
C ARG A 134 -6.35 5.65 -6.24
N THR A 135 -7.53 5.85 -5.66
CA THR A 135 -8.81 5.58 -6.33
C THR A 135 -8.99 6.43 -7.59
N ARG A 136 -8.55 7.70 -7.57
CA ARG A 136 -8.54 8.59 -8.74
C ARG A 136 -7.60 8.07 -9.82
N GLY A 137 -6.45 7.53 -9.46
CA GLY A 137 -5.55 6.86 -10.40
C GLY A 137 -6.27 5.73 -11.13
N LEU A 138 -6.91 4.81 -10.38
CA LEU A 138 -7.67 3.70 -10.95
C LEU A 138 -8.86 4.17 -11.81
N SER A 139 -9.60 5.18 -11.36
CA SER A 139 -10.75 5.71 -12.12
C SER A 139 -10.37 6.22 -13.51
N LYS A 140 -9.18 6.86 -13.63
CA LYS A 140 -8.65 7.29 -14.93
C LYS A 140 -8.37 6.10 -15.86
N PHE A 141 -7.74 5.02 -15.36
CA PHE A 141 -7.48 3.81 -16.14
C PHE A 141 -8.76 3.10 -16.59
N LEU A 142 -9.80 3.15 -15.77
CA LEU A 142 -11.10 2.53 -16.06
C LEU A 142 -12.05 3.44 -16.84
N ASN A 143 -11.70 4.71 -17.02
CA ASN A 143 -12.59 5.75 -17.56
C ASN A 143 -13.92 5.79 -16.81
N SER A 144 -13.87 5.80 -15.48
CA SER A 144 -15.02 5.73 -14.58
C SER A 144 -15.13 6.97 -13.69
N GLY A 145 -16.30 7.16 -13.09
CA GLY A 145 -16.50 8.16 -12.04
C GLY A 145 -15.75 7.80 -10.74
N LEU A 146 -15.72 8.75 -9.82
CA LEU A 146 -15.15 8.62 -8.47
C LEU A 146 -16.23 8.95 -7.43
N ALA A 147 -16.30 8.13 -6.39
CA ALA A 147 -17.03 8.43 -5.16
C ALA A 147 -16.12 8.22 -3.94
N ILE A 148 -16.49 8.80 -2.82
CA ILE A 148 -15.70 8.77 -1.58
C ILE A 148 -16.63 8.42 -0.43
N ILE A 149 -16.17 7.56 0.48
CA ILE A 149 -16.83 7.33 1.75
C ILE A 149 -16.18 8.23 2.79
N ASP A 150 -16.93 9.23 3.23
CA ASP A 150 -16.51 10.15 4.29
C ASP A 150 -16.97 9.61 5.65
N LYS A 151 -16.01 9.33 6.52
CA LYS A 151 -16.21 8.84 7.88
C LYS A 151 -16.15 10.02 8.84
N ARG A 152 -17.22 10.28 9.55
CA ARG A 152 -17.25 11.29 10.59
C ARG A 152 -17.61 10.68 11.93
N ARG A 153 -16.80 10.97 12.93
CA ARG A 153 -17.14 10.76 14.34
C ARG A 153 -17.64 12.08 14.91
N PRO A 154 -18.96 12.24 15.11
CA PRO A 154 -19.51 13.53 15.60
C PRO A 154 -19.01 13.88 17.02
N SER A 155 -18.68 12.88 17.84
CA SER A 155 -18.07 13.05 19.16
C SER A 155 -17.50 11.72 19.67
N PRO A 156 -16.55 11.74 20.64
CA PRO A 156 -16.07 10.52 21.29
C PRO A 156 -17.21 9.69 21.86
N GLY A 157 -17.25 8.38 21.56
CA GLY A 157 -18.28 7.45 22.04
C GLY A 157 -19.55 7.36 21.18
N LYS A 158 -19.71 8.15 20.12
CA LYS A 158 -20.80 7.98 19.15
C LYS A 158 -20.38 7.08 17.98
N SER A 159 -21.36 6.34 17.42
CA SER A 159 -21.18 5.52 16.23
C SER A 159 -20.67 6.34 15.03
N GLU A 160 -19.78 5.76 14.25
CA GLU A 160 -19.30 6.37 13.00
C GLU A 160 -20.46 6.58 12.03
N VAL A 161 -20.62 7.80 11.55
CA VAL A 161 -21.52 8.13 10.46
C VAL A 161 -20.71 8.09 9.17
N MET A 162 -21.15 7.28 8.22
CA MET A 162 -20.53 7.16 6.90
C MET A 162 -21.41 7.80 5.84
N ASN A 163 -20.90 8.81 5.17
CA ASN A 163 -21.57 9.47 4.05
C ASN A 163 -20.88 9.10 2.74
N VAL A 164 -21.66 8.79 1.71
CA VAL A 164 -21.14 8.59 0.35
C VAL A 164 -21.23 9.91 -0.41
N ILE A 165 -20.07 10.42 -0.81
CA ILE A 165 -19.95 11.61 -1.65
C ILE A 165 -19.77 11.15 -3.09
N GLY A 166 -20.69 11.50 -3.97
CA GLY A 166 -20.73 11.07 -5.36
C GLY A 166 -21.96 10.22 -5.67
N ASN A 167 -22.28 10.08 -6.96
CA ASN A 167 -23.43 9.30 -7.40
C ASN A 167 -23.04 7.86 -7.67
N VAL A 168 -23.42 6.95 -6.77
CA VAL A 168 -23.18 5.50 -6.86
C VAL A 168 -24.39 4.71 -7.35
N LYS A 169 -25.56 5.34 -7.47
CA LYS A 169 -26.83 4.67 -7.82
C LYS A 169 -26.73 3.88 -9.12
N ASP A 170 -27.17 2.64 -9.09
CA ASP A 170 -27.19 1.69 -10.21
C ASP A 170 -25.80 1.42 -10.83
N LYS A 171 -24.73 1.55 -10.04
CA LYS A 171 -23.34 1.35 -10.50
C LYS A 171 -22.67 0.15 -9.85
N CYS A 172 -21.73 -0.44 -10.58
CA CYS A 172 -20.81 -1.42 -10.03
C CYS A 172 -19.68 -0.66 -9.30
N CYS A 173 -19.71 -0.66 -7.97
CA CYS A 173 -18.74 0.02 -7.13
C CYS A 173 -17.46 -0.81 -7.01
N ILE A 174 -16.34 -0.24 -7.40
CA ILE A 174 -15.00 -0.83 -7.28
C ILE A 174 -14.25 -0.10 -6.18
N MET A 175 -13.89 -0.79 -5.11
CA MET A 175 -13.03 -0.24 -4.06
C MET A 175 -11.59 -0.73 -4.23
N VAL A 176 -10.62 0.16 -3.96
CA VAL A 176 -9.19 -0.15 -3.92
C VAL A 176 -8.58 0.46 -2.67
N ASP A 177 -7.71 -0.30 -2.02
CA ASP A 177 -6.94 0.16 -0.87
C ASP A 177 -5.49 -0.34 -0.98
N ASP A 178 -4.57 0.23 -0.22
CA ASP A 178 -3.16 -0.21 -0.18
C ASP A 178 -2.94 -1.34 0.82
N ILE A 179 -3.67 -1.35 1.92
CA ILE A 179 -3.49 -2.32 3.00
C ILE A 179 -4.86 -2.77 3.50
N ILE A 180 -5.05 -4.08 3.61
CA ILE A 180 -6.09 -4.64 4.46
C ILE A 180 -5.42 -5.29 5.68
N ASP A 181 -5.69 -4.71 6.86
CA ASP A 181 -5.33 -5.26 8.15
C ASP A 181 -6.52 -6.05 8.72
N SER A 182 -7.35 -5.42 9.56
CA SER A 182 -8.58 -6.05 10.09
C SER A 182 -9.75 -6.12 9.09
N GLY A 183 -9.64 -5.45 7.97
CA GLY A 183 -10.68 -5.35 6.95
C GLY A 183 -11.86 -4.43 7.32
N GLY A 184 -11.87 -3.87 8.53
CA GLY A 184 -13.01 -3.08 9.03
C GLY A 184 -13.39 -1.91 8.12
N THR A 185 -12.43 -1.20 7.56
CA THR A 185 -12.68 -0.08 6.64
C THR A 185 -13.46 -0.53 5.41
N ILE A 186 -12.99 -1.57 4.73
CA ILE A 186 -13.63 -2.06 3.49
C ILE A 186 -14.97 -2.73 3.76
N VAL A 187 -15.08 -3.51 4.84
CA VAL A 187 -16.34 -4.16 5.22
C VAL A 187 -17.43 -3.12 5.52
N ASN A 188 -17.11 -2.11 6.30
CA ASN A 188 -18.07 -1.04 6.63
C ASN A 188 -18.43 -0.20 5.40
N ALA A 189 -17.45 0.12 4.55
CA ALA A 189 -17.67 0.78 3.29
C ALA A 189 -18.61 -0.03 2.37
N ALA A 190 -18.38 -1.35 2.27
CA ALA A 190 -19.24 -2.23 1.49
C ALA A 190 -20.68 -2.32 2.01
N LYS A 191 -20.87 -2.33 3.35
CA LYS A 191 -22.20 -2.31 3.96
C LYS A 191 -22.99 -1.07 3.56
N VAL A 192 -22.37 0.12 3.71
CA VAL A 192 -23.00 1.41 3.35
C VAL A 192 -23.38 1.47 1.87
N LEU A 193 -22.54 0.96 0.98
CA LEU A 193 -22.86 0.89 -0.45
C LEU A 193 -24.00 -0.09 -0.73
N LYS A 194 -24.00 -1.27 -0.08
CA LYS A 194 -25.08 -2.25 -0.22
C LYS A 194 -26.44 -1.76 0.29
N GLU A 195 -26.45 -1.00 1.37
CA GLU A 195 -27.68 -0.37 1.88
C GLU A 195 -28.30 0.60 0.88
N LYS A 196 -27.49 1.12 -0.06
CA LYS A 196 -27.94 1.93 -1.19
C LYS A 196 -28.33 1.09 -2.43
N GLY A 197 -28.34 -0.25 -2.32
CA GLY A 197 -28.72 -1.17 -3.40
C GLY A 197 -27.63 -1.43 -4.44
N GLU A 198 -26.35 -1.17 -4.12
CA GLU A 198 -25.28 -1.22 -5.10
C GLU A 198 -24.56 -2.57 -5.17
N LEU A 199 -24.10 -2.95 -6.36
CA LEU A 199 -23.21 -4.08 -6.54
C LEU A 199 -21.78 -3.67 -6.18
N VAL A 200 -21.25 -4.25 -5.09
CA VAL A 200 -19.91 -3.93 -4.59
C VAL A 200 -18.90 -5.01 -4.97
N LYS A 201 -17.78 -4.60 -5.57
CA LYS A 201 -16.58 -5.42 -5.79
C LYS A 201 -15.37 -4.71 -5.24
N SER A 202 -14.55 -5.43 -4.50
CA SER A 202 -13.33 -4.89 -3.87
C SER A 202 -12.09 -5.49 -4.53
N PHE A 203 -11.08 -4.65 -4.73
CA PHE A 203 -9.75 -5.02 -5.18
C PHE A 203 -8.74 -4.36 -4.24
N ILE A 204 -7.78 -5.15 -3.80
CA ILE A 204 -6.85 -4.80 -2.75
C ILE A 204 -5.44 -4.97 -3.28
N VAL A 205 -4.58 -4.03 -2.89
CA VAL A 205 -3.12 -4.16 -2.94
C VAL A 205 -2.65 -4.47 -1.54
N GLU A 206 -1.94 -5.53 -1.37
CA GLU A 206 -1.25 -5.89 -0.15
C GLU A 206 0.24 -6.07 -0.44
#